data_e68c35168c22d61eca034333e7aed3af
#
_entry.id   e68c35168c22d61eca034333e7aed3af
#
_cell.length_a   1.000
_cell.length_b   1.000
_cell.length_c   1.000
_cell.angle_alpha   90.00
_cell.angle_beta   90.00
_cell.angle_gamma   90.00
#
_symmetry.space_group_name_H-M   'P 1'
#
loop_
_entity.id
_entity.type
_entity.pdbx_description
1 polymer ?
#
loop_
_entity_poly.entity_id
_entity_poly.type
_entity_poly.pdbx_seq_one_letter_code
_entity_poly.pdbx_strand_id
1 'polypeptide(L)'
;MSTDEILQKVLADTFADVTFSGGDPMFQPEGFTELAHAIKQRSRKNIWCYTGYTFESLLRNPRQAKLLEYIDVLVDGKFRQELRDEDLYFRGSRNQRLIDVQASLKANKTVSYRYNPGI
;
A
#
# COMPACT_ATOMS: atom_id res chain seq x y z
N MET A 1 13.59 -14.67 5.34
CA MET A 1 13.90 -14.42 3.92
C MET A 1 14.64 -13.12 3.75
N SER A 2 15.64 -13.10 2.88
CA SER A 2 16.31 -11.85 2.53
C SER A 2 15.43 -11.03 1.57
N THR A 3 15.72 -9.74 1.45
CA THR A 3 15.06 -8.86 0.48
C THR A 3 15.23 -9.40 -0.94
N ASP A 4 16.40 -9.92 -1.28
CA ASP A 4 16.66 -10.47 -2.61
C ASP A 4 15.81 -11.69 -2.92
N GLU A 5 15.61 -12.58 -1.95
CA GLU A 5 14.77 -13.77 -2.14
C GLU A 5 13.32 -13.38 -2.36
N ILE A 6 12.81 -12.42 -1.60
CA ILE A 6 11.44 -11.92 -1.75
C ILE A 6 11.30 -11.26 -3.13
N LEU A 7 12.27 -10.45 -3.52
CA LEU A 7 12.26 -9.78 -4.81
C LEU A 7 12.22 -10.78 -5.97
N GLN A 8 13.01 -11.84 -5.90
CA GLN A 8 13.02 -12.87 -6.94
C GLN A 8 11.64 -13.52 -7.09
N LYS A 9 10.99 -13.83 -5.98
CA LYS A 9 9.64 -14.41 -6.01
C LYS A 9 8.61 -13.45 -6.62
N VAL A 10 8.69 -12.17 -6.28
CA VAL A 10 7.81 -11.14 -6.81
C VAL A 10 7.98 -10.99 -8.31
N LEU A 11 9.23 -10.95 -8.78
CA LEU A 11 9.53 -10.76 -10.19
C LEU A 11 9.20 -11.99 -11.05
N ALA A 12 9.15 -13.18 -10.43
CA ALA A 12 8.80 -14.40 -11.13
C ALA A 12 7.34 -14.42 -11.61
N ASP A 13 6.45 -13.71 -10.91
CA ASP A 13 5.06 -13.58 -11.35
C ASP A 13 4.90 -12.29 -12.16
N THR A 14 4.74 -12.44 -13.49
CA THR A 14 4.70 -11.29 -14.39
C THR A 14 3.33 -10.59 -14.43
N PHE A 15 2.29 -11.19 -13.83
CA PHE A 15 0.92 -10.70 -13.96
C PHE A 15 0.37 -10.11 -12.67
N ALA A 16 0.85 -10.55 -11.52
CA ALA A 16 0.30 -10.11 -10.24
C ALA A 16 0.95 -8.81 -9.77
N ASP A 17 0.12 -7.91 -9.25
CA ASP A 17 0.61 -6.76 -8.49
C ASP A 17 1.09 -7.25 -7.11
N VAL A 18 1.81 -6.38 -6.41
CA VAL A 18 2.40 -6.70 -5.12
C VAL A 18 1.55 -6.10 -4.00
N THR A 19 1.27 -6.88 -2.97
CA THR A 19 0.56 -6.40 -1.79
C THR A 19 1.42 -6.59 -0.55
N PHE A 20 1.66 -5.50 0.16
CA PHE A 20 2.33 -5.53 1.46
C PHE A 20 1.27 -5.64 2.56
N SER A 21 1.26 -6.76 3.25
CA SER A 21 0.31 -7.05 4.32
C SER A 21 0.93 -8.01 5.33
N GLY A 22 0.13 -8.52 6.28
CA GLY A 22 0.62 -9.35 7.37
C GLY A 22 0.86 -8.48 8.58
N GLY A 23 2.09 -8.41 9.12
CA GLY A 23 2.45 -7.37 10.07
C GLY A 23 2.39 -6.02 9.38
N ASP A 24 2.08 -4.94 10.11
CA ASP A 24 1.90 -3.63 9.47
C ASP A 24 3.22 -3.15 8.84
N PRO A 25 3.27 -2.98 7.50
CA PRO A 25 4.50 -2.54 6.82
C PRO A 25 4.99 -1.17 7.29
N MET A 26 4.08 -0.34 7.79
CA MET A 26 4.42 1.01 8.23
C MET A 26 4.96 1.07 9.65
N PHE A 27 4.89 -0.05 10.39
CA PHE A 27 5.46 -0.10 11.75
C PHE A 27 6.99 -0.06 11.70
N GLN A 28 7.60 -0.78 10.76
CA GLN A 28 9.04 -0.75 10.50
C GLN A 28 9.23 -0.67 8.98
N PRO A 29 9.17 0.53 8.41
CA PRO A 29 9.06 0.68 6.96
C PRO A 29 10.36 0.49 6.19
N GLU A 30 11.54 0.45 6.85
CA GLU A 30 12.83 0.47 6.17
C GLU A 30 13.00 -0.71 5.19
N GLY A 31 12.72 -1.93 5.65
CA GLY A 31 12.85 -3.11 4.79
C GLY A 31 11.86 -3.09 3.63
N PHE A 32 10.64 -2.65 3.88
CA PHE A 32 9.64 -2.54 2.82
C PHE A 32 9.97 -1.41 1.84
N THR A 33 10.59 -0.33 2.31
CA THR A 33 11.04 0.76 1.44
C THR A 33 12.10 0.26 0.46
N GLU A 34 13.07 -0.49 0.96
CA GLU A 34 14.11 -1.08 0.13
C GLU A 34 13.53 -2.05 -0.90
N LEU A 35 12.62 -2.91 -0.47
CA LEU A 35 11.96 -3.87 -1.36
C LEU A 35 11.11 -3.16 -2.41
N ALA A 36 10.32 -2.18 -2.01
CA ALA A 36 9.46 -1.42 -2.93
C ALA A 36 10.30 -0.69 -3.98
N HIS A 37 11.39 -0.06 -3.58
CA HIS A 37 12.30 0.60 -4.52
C HIS A 37 12.83 -0.39 -5.56
N ALA A 38 13.27 -1.57 -5.10
CA ALA A 38 13.79 -2.59 -6.00
C ALA A 38 12.73 -3.11 -6.98
N ILE A 39 11.50 -3.32 -6.49
CA ILE A 39 10.38 -3.75 -7.33
C ILE A 39 10.10 -2.71 -8.43
N LYS A 40 10.07 -1.43 -8.06
CA LYS A 40 9.80 -0.34 -9.02
C LYS A 40 10.90 -0.17 -10.05
N GLN A 41 12.15 -0.48 -9.69
CA GLN A 41 13.26 -0.41 -10.64
C GLN A 41 13.24 -1.53 -11.67
N ARG A 42 12.72 -2.71 -11.29
CA ARG A 42 12.79 -3.93 -12.12
C ARG A 42 11.47 -4.34 -12.75
N SER A 43 10.38 -3.65 -12.42
CA SER A 43 9.07 -4.00 -12.94
C SER A 43 8.15 -2.79 -12.99
N ARG A 44 6.98 -2.96 -13.65
CA ARG A 44 5.93 -1.95 -13.68
C ARG A 44 4.77 -2.33 -12.77
N LYS A 45 5.00 -3.24 -11.83
CA LYS A 45 3.96 -3.70 -10.93
C LYS A 45 3.48 -2.57 -10.03
N ASN A 46 2.18 -2.55 -9.75
CA ASN A 46 1.62 -1.68 -8.74
C ASN A 46 1.85 -2.30 -7.36
N ILE A 47 2.12 -1.47 -6.38
CA ILE A 47 2.34 -1.89 -5.01
C ILE A 47 1.17 -1.39 -4.15
N TRP A 48 0.48 -2.34 -3.52
CA TRP A 48 -0.59 -2.08 -2.56
C TRP A 48 -0.05 -2.25 -1.15
N CYS A 49 -0.44 -1.37 -0.26
CA CYS A 49 0.00 -1.44 1.13
C CYS A 49 -1.21 -1.31 2.07
N TYR A 50 -1.36 -2.28 2.95
CA TYR A 50 -2.39 -2.27 4.00
C TYR A 50 -1.74 -1.81 5.30
N THR A 51 -2.32 -0.81 5.95
CA THR A 51 -1.80 -0.29 7.20
C THR A 51 -2.92 0.14 8.15
N GLY A 52 -2.67 0.06 9.44
CA GLY A 52 -3.58 0.60 10.45
C GLY A 52 -3.38 2.10 10.71
N TYR A 53 -2.31 2.69 10.19
CA TYR A 53 -2.08 4.13 10.28
C TYR A 53 -2.94 4.87 9.26
N THR A 54 -3.14 6.18 9.47
CA THR A 54 -3.81 7.02 8.49
C THR A 54 -2.78 7.63 7.53
N PHE A 55 -3.20 7.92 6.31
CA PHE A 55 -2.33 8.55 5.31
C PHE A 55 -1.73 9.85 5.85
N GLU A 56 -2.54 10.66 6.53
CA GLU A 56 -2.11 11.93 7.11
C GLU A 56 -1.01 11.73 8.15
N SER A 57 -1.13 10.71 9.00
CA SER A 57 -0.10 10.42 10.01
C SER A 57 1.20 9.92 9.37
N LEU A 58 1.09 9.14 8.31
CA LEU A 58 2.27 8.62 7.59
C LEU A 58 3.07 9.74 6.94
N LEU A 59 2.40 10.77 6.43
CA LEU A 59 3.07 11.92 5.83
C LEU A 59 3.90 12.72 6.83
N ARG A 60 3.55 12.66 8.10
CA ARG A 60 4.26 13.40 9.17
C ARG A 60 5.53 12.69 9.65
N ASN A 61 5.70 11.42 9.31
CA ASN A 61 6.86 10.64 9.74
C ASN A 61 7.76 10.40 8.52
N PRO A 62 8.99 10.96 8.51
CA PRO A 62 9.88 10.87 7.35
C PRO A 62 10.17 9.43 6.89
N ARG A 63 10.29 8.50 7.83
CA ARG A 63 10.56 7.10 7.51
C ARG A 63 9.38 6.44 6.78
N GLN A 64 8.17 6.71 7.26
CA GLN A 64 6.94 6.17 6.68
C GLN A 64 6.61 6.88 5.37
N ALA A 65 6.78 8.19 5.32
CA ALA A 65 6.56 8.97 4.10
C ALA A 65 7.46 8.50 2.95
N LYS A 66 8.68 8.08 3.28
CA LYS A 66 9.61 7.56 2.27
C LYS A 66 9.08 6.30 1.60
N LEU A 67 8.47 5.39 2.38
CA LEU A 67 7.84 4.20 1.80
C LEU A 67 6.66 4.59 0.90
N LEU A 68 5.87 5.59 1.29
CA LEU A 68 4.73 6.04 0.48
C LEU A 68 5.14 6.45 -0.94
N GLU A 69 6.36 6.92 -1.15
CA GLU A 69 6.82 7.33 -2.48
C GLU A 69 6.78 6.17 -3.48
N TYR A 70 6.82 4.93 -3.01
CA TYR A 70 6.82 3.73 -3.86
C TYR A 70 5.49 2.98 -3.85
N ILE A 71 4.52 3.43 -3.08
CA ILE A 71 3.21 2.78 -2.97
C ILE A 71 2.24 3.41 -3.97
N ASP A 72 1.49 2.57 -4.68
CA ASP A 72 0.48 3.02 -5.63
C ASP A 72 -0.89 3.14 -4.98
N VAL A 73 -1.28 2.13 -4.20
CA VAL A 73 -2.57 2.11 -3.51
C VAL A 73 -2.36 1.82 -2.03
N LEU A 74 -2.90 2.68 -1.18
CA LEU A 74 -2.86 2.52 0.26
C LEU A 74 -4.27 2.21 0.76
N VAL A 75 -4.40 1.12 1.52
CA VAL A 75 -5.62 0.86 2.29
C VAL A 75 -5.28 1.27 3.72
N ASP A 76 -5.80 2.41 4.15
CA ASP A 76 -5.42 3.00 5.43
C ASP A 76 -6.49 2.88 6.51
N GLY A 77 -6.07 3.04 7.77
CA GLY A 77 -6.94 3.03 8.92
C GLY A 77 -7.10 1.65 9.53
N LYS A 78 -7.29 1.60 10.85
CA LYS A 78 -7.44 0.35 11.57
C LYS A 78 -8.77 -0.32 11.24
N PHE A 79 -8.74 -1.65 11.11
CA PHE A 79 -9.97 -2.42 10.99
C PHE A 79 -10.82 -2.19 12.25
N ARG A 80 -12.11 -1.91 12.06
CA ARG A 80 -13.09 -1.75 13.15
C ARG A 80 -14.22 -2.73 12.97
N GLN A 81 -14.39 -3.61 13.94
CA GLN A 81 -15.41 -4.66 13.88
C GLN A 81 -16.82 -4.09 13.74
N GLU A 82 -17.11 -2.98 14.41
CA GLU A 82 -18.41 -2.33 14.38
C GLU A 82 -18.74 -1.71 13.01
N LEU A 83 -17.73 -1.52 12.16
CA LEU A 83 -17.89 -1.00 10.81
C LEU A 83 -17.58 -2.03 9.75
N ARG A 84 -17.46 -3.30 10.14
CA ARG A 84 -17.20 -4.40 9.21
C ARG A 84 -18.27 -4.46 8.13
N ASP A 85 -17.83 -4.63 6.89
CA ASP A 85 -18.73 -4.74 5.75
C ASP A 85 -18.09 -5.67 4.72
N GLU A 86 -18.69 -6.83 4.51
CA GLU A 86 -18.17 -7.85 3.62
C GLU A 86 -18.33 -7.50 2.14
N ASP A 87 -19.18 -6.52 1.84
CA ASP A 87 -19.42 -6.08 0.45
C ASP A 87 -18.38 -5.07 -0.04
N LEU A 88 -17.45 -4.62 0.82
CA LEU A 88 -16.42 -3.66 0.44
C LEU A 88 -15.30 -4.35 -0.35
N TYR A 89 -14.87 -3.70 -1.44
CA TYR A 89 -13.70 -4.15 -2.18
C TYR A 89 -12.43 -3.72 -1.45
N PHE A 90 -11.54 -4.69 -1.16
CA PHE A 90 -10.19 -4.47 -0.61
C PHE A 90 -10.13 -3.88 0.80
N ARG A 91 -11.25 -3.61 1.44
CA ARG A 91 -11.32 -3.06 2.80
C ARG A 91 -12.13 -3.98 3.68
N GLY A 92 -11.73 -4.08 4.95
CA GLY A 92 -12.47 -4.89 5.92
C GLY A 92 -13.56 -4.13 6.65
N SER A 93 -13.44 -2.81 6.77
CA SER A 93 -14.41 -1.96 7.47
C SER A 93 -14.58 -0.63 6.75
N ARG A 94 -15.74 0.01 6.97
CA ARG A 94 -16.12 1.22 6.23
C ARG A 94 -15.24 2.43 6.52
N ASN A 95 -14.56 2.46 7.66
CA ASN A 95 -13.65 3.56 8.00
C ASN A 95 -12.33 3.50 7.24
N GLN A 96 -11.99 2.35 6.67
CA GLN A 96 -10.78 2.20 5.88
C GLN A 96 -10.96 2.82 4.50
N ARG A 97 -9.90 3.46 4.00
CA ARG A 97 -9.96 4.17 2.73
C ARG A 97 -9.06 3.51 1.70
N LEU A 98 -9.47 3.56 0.44
CA LEU A 98 -8.63 3.22 -0.71
C LEU A 98 -8.06 4.52 -1.25
N ILE A 99 -6.75 4.70 -1.17
CA ILE A 99 -6.09 5.96 -1.53
C ILE A 99 -5.16 5.74 -2.71
N ASP A 100 -5.30 6.56 -3.74
CA ASP A 100 -4.33 6.65 -4.83
C ASP A 100 -3.18 7.51 -4.33
N VAL A 101 -2.08 6.85 -3.93
CA VAL A 101 -0.97 7.54 -3.25
C VAL A 101 -0.28 8.54 -4.16
N GLN A 102 0.04 8.16 -5.38
CA GLN A 102 0.78 9.05 -6.27
C GLN A 102 -0.03 10.28 -6.66
N ALA A 103 -1.32 10.11 -6.94
CA ALA A 103 -2.21 11.24 -7.20
C ALA A 103 -2.35 12.13 -5.97
N SER A 104 -2.42 11.52 -4.78
CA SER A 104 -2.52 12.25 -3.51
C SER A 104 -1.28 13.10 -3.25
N LEU A 105 -0.09 12.55 -3.47
CA LEU A 105 1.16 13.27 -3.27
C LEU A 105 1.28 14.46 -4.24
N LYS A 106 0.88 14.27 -5.49
CA LYS A 106 0.91 15.34 -6.50
C LYS A 106 -0.10 16.45 -6.19
N ALA A 107 -1.30 16.07 -5.75
CA ALA A 107 -2.37 17.02 -5.48
C ALA A 107 -2.23 17.68 -4.11
N ASN A 108 -1.33 17.18 -3.25
CA ASN A 108 -1.17 17.61 -1.86
C ASN A 108 -2.47 17.51 -1.07
N LYS A 109 -3.26 16.48 -1.37
CA LYS A 109 -4.52 16.16 -0.67
C LYS A 109 -4.84 14.68 -0.92
N THR A 110 -5.70 14.09 -0.08
CA THR A 110 -6.10 12.70 -0.22
C THR A 110 -6.99 12.53 -1.46
N VAL A 111 -6.55 11.67 -2.38
CA VAL A 111 -7.29 11.31 -3.59
C VAL A 111 -7.66 9.83 -3.51
N SER A 112 -8.94 9.51 -3.67
CA SER A 112 -9.41 8.14 -3.60
C SER A 112 -8.97 7.34 -4.82
N TYR A 113 -8.57 6.10 -4.59
CA TYR A 113 -8.35 5.13 -5.66
C TYR A 113 -9.70 4.61 -6.13
N ARG A 114 -9.91 4.55 -7.43
CA ARG A 114 -11.16 4.05 -8.00
C ARG A 114 -10.94 2.68 -8.60
N TYR A 115 -11.57 1.68 -8.00
CA TYR A 115 -11.59 0.33 -8.53
C TYR A 115 -12.86 0.15 -9.37
N ASN A 116 -12.69 -0.36 -10.59
CA ASN A 116 -13.82 -0.56 -11.49
C ASN A 116 -13.88 -2.04 -11.93
N PRO A 117 -14.62 -2.87 -11.19
CA PRO A 117 -14.67 -4.30 -11.45
C PRO A 117 -15.45 -4.70 -12.70
N GLY A 118 -16.21 -3.79 -13.29
CA GLY A 118 -17.08 -4.07 -14.42
C GLY A 118 -16.44 -3.90 -15.81
N ILE A 119 -15.17 -3.59 -15.84
CA ILE A 119 -14.48 -3.29 -17.11
C ILE A 119 -13.49 -4.34 -17.50
#